data_1f5ecfcb9e4c051095f969c8e54163c4
#
_entry.id   1f5ecfcb9e4c051095f969c8e54163c4
#
_cell.length_a   1.000
_cell.length_b   1.000
_cell.length_c   1.000
_cell.angle_alpha   90.00
_cell.angle_beta   90.00
_cell.angle_gamma   90.00
#
_symmetry.space_group_name_H-M   'P 1'
#
loop_
_entity.id
_entity.type
_entity.pdbx_description
1 polymer ?
#
loop_
_entity_poly.entity_id
_entity_poly.type
_entity_poly.pdbx_seq_one_letter_code
_entity_poly.pdbx_strand_id
1 'polypeptide(L)'
;PSLDVADHNRTEDYALLNKIADWMERYTPCVGLVSPESVSLDITGAAHLFGGEEFLLADCLAHLERQGFHAIAAIAGTAETAAALARFSDIKIVAPNDDANVVHDLPIAALGISQSEIIALARLGLKSIGDLASRPRAPLAARFGADLLTRLDNIRGLTNTSIKPRRLIPSFIAERRFAEPIGHEDDIHRTILTLSADLARLLEKQGQGGRRFELAFFRADGVMRLARRICAFTRRRRFRACSKVGYPPTFGSRRAMCSLRCSPIRYSW
;
A
#
# COMPACT_ATOMS: atom_id res chain seq x y z
N PRO A 1 12.40 30.27 31.29
CA PRO A 1 12.04 30.03 29.90
C PRO A 1 10.58 30.37 29.71
N SER A 2 10.28 31.36 28.83
CA SER A 2 8.91 31.67 28.43
C SER A 2 8.39 30.52 27.58
N LEU A 3 7.20 30.03 27.91
CA LEU A 3 6.49 29.06 27.12
C LEU A 3 5.80 29.79 25.96
N ASP A 4 6.15 29.49 24.72
CA ASP A 4 5.41 29.98 23.56
C ASP A 4 4.14 29.16 23.43
N VAL A 5 2.98 29.80 23.55
CA VAL A 5 1.66 29.19 23.43
C VAL A 5 1.03 29.67 22.13
N ALA A 6 0.71 28.74 21.24
CA ALA A 6 -0.04 29.01 20.01
C ALA A 6 -1.38 28.26 20.04
N ASP A 7 -2.42 28.88 19.50
CA ASP A 7 -3.71 28.23 19.34
C ASP A 7 -3.64 27.09 18.33
N HIS A 8 -4.27 25.96 18.65
CA HIS A 8 -4.37 24.80 17.78
C HIS A 8 -5.22 25.11 16.54
N ASN A 9 -4.62 25.04 15.36
CA ASN A 9 -5.30 25.26 14.08
C ASN A 9 -5.36 23.97 13.25
N ARG A 10 -6.45 23.22 13.40
CA ARG A 10 -6.68 21.95 12.68
C ARG A 10 -6.50 22.04 11.18
N THR A 11 -6.87 23.18 10.57
CA THR A 11 -6.79 23.35 9.11
C THR A 11 -5.35 23.48 8.66
N GLU A 12 -4.56 24.25 9.40
CA GLU A 12 -3.13 24.42 9.11
C GLU A 12 -2.33 23.15 9.39
N ASP A 13 -2.63 22.47 10.50
CA ASP A 13 -2.02 21.18 10.85
C ASP A 13 -2.29 20.13 9.78
N TYR A 14 -3.54 20.04 9.30
CA TYR A 14 -3.90 19.13 8.22
C TYR A 14 -3.21 19.52 6.89
N ALA A 15 -3.09 20.81 6.60
CA ALA A 15 -2.37 21.28 5.42
C ALA A 15 -0.88 20.94 5.49
N LEU A 16 -0.27 21.11 6.68
CA LEU A 16 1.12 20.71 6.92
C LEU A 16 1.33 19.21 6.76
N LEU A 17 0.46 18.40 7.37
CA LEU A 17 0.52 16.93 7.23
C LEU A 17 0.39 16.49 5.77
N ASN A 18 -0.45 17.17 4.99
CA ASN A 18 -0.55 16.92 3.55
C ASN A 18 0.75 17.25 2.80
N LYS A 19 1.45 18.33 3.14
CA LYS A 19 2.75 18.66 2.55
C LYS A 19 3.81 17.61 2.90
N ILE A 20 3.81 17.13 4.15
CA ILE A 20 4.69 16.04 4.58
C ILE A 20 4.37 14.77 3.77
N ALA A 21 3.09 14.43 3.63
CA ALA A 21 2.67 13.27 2.83
C ALA A 21 3.00 13.42 1.34
N ASP A 22 2.91 14.63 0.76
CA ASP A 22 3.37 14.92 -0.61
C ASP A 22 4.87 14.64 -0.77
N TRP A 23 5.65 15.05 0.22
CA TRP A 23 7.08 14.80 0.21
C TRP A 23 7.39 13.30 0.38
N MET A 24 6.62 12.55 1.18
CA MET A 24 6.78 11.11 1.37
C MET A 24 6.43 10.28 0.13
N GLU A 25 5.72 10.82 -0.86
CA GLU A 25 5.47 10.17 -2.14
C GLU A 25 6.77 9.81 -2.91
N ARG A 26 7.91 10.35 -2.49
CA ARG A 26 9.24 9.97 -3.01
C ARG A 26 9.62 8.51 -2.70
N TYR A 27 9.13 7.96 -1.59
CA TYR A 27 9.39 6.57 -1.18
C TYR A 27 8.42 5.60 -1.82
N THR A 28 7.15 5.97 -1.90
CA THR A 28 6.09 5.15 -2.48
C THR A 28 4.93 6.03 -2.93
N PRO A 29 4.24 5.69 -4.04
CA PRO A 29 3.04 6.41 -4.44
C PRO A 29 1.84 6.10 -3.52
N CYS A 30 1.93 5.05 -2.70
CA CYS A 30 0.85 4.63 -1.81
C CYS A 30 1.04 5.25 -0.42
N VAL A 31 0.70 6.53 -0.31
CA VAL A 31 0.75 7.31 0.92
C VAL A 31 -0.66 7.65 1.36
N GLY A 32 -1.02 7.28 2.60
CA GLY A 32 -2.32 7.56 3.21
C GLY A 32 -2.19 8.36 4.50
N LEU A 33 -3.21 9.17 4.81
CA LEU A 33 -3.38 9.79 6.13
C LEU A 33 -4.29 8.88 6.94
N VAL A 34 -3.79 8.35 8.05
CA VAL A 34 -4.54 7.41 8.90
C VAL A 34 -5.20 8.12 10.07
N SER A 35 -4.60 9.19 10.54
CA SER A 35 -5.12 10.05 11.61
C SER A 35 -4.67 11.50 11.35
N PRO A 36 -5.21 12.48 12.11
CA PRO A 36 -4.77 13.87 11.99
C PRO A 36 -3.27 14.10 12.23
N GLU A 37 -2.57 13.11 12.77
CA GLU A 37 -1.16 13.22 13.21
C GLU A 37 -0.27 12.16 12.58
N SER A 38 -0.79 11.30 11.70
CA SER A 38 0.02 10.19 11.18
C SER A 38 -0.16 9.94 9.68
N VAL A 39 0.97 9.62 9.06
CA VAL A 39 1.08 9.22 7.66
C VAL A 39 1.51 7.76 7.60
N SER A 40 0.82 6.97 6.78
CA SER A 40 1.18 5.58 6.50
C SER A 40 1.62 5.41 5.06
N LEU A 41 2.65 4.62 4.86
CA LEU A 41 3.24 4.32 3.55
C LEU A 41 3.17 2.81 3.30
N ASP A 42 2.66 2.41 2.15
CA ASP A 42 2.87 1.03 1.68
C ASP A 42 4.21 0.97 0.94
N ILE A 43 5.22 0.47 1.63
CA ILE A 43 6.59 0.34 1.10
C ILE A 43 6.83 -1.04 0.46
N THR A 44 5.80 -1.86 0.31
CA THR A 44 5.90 -3.20 -0.29
C THR A 44 6.60 -3.14 -1.64
N GLY A 45 7.81 -3.72 -1.68
CA GLY A 45 8.69 -3.75 -2.85
C GLY A 45 9.25 -2.39 -3.28
N ALA A 46 9.27 -1.38 -2.39
CA ALA A 46 9.98 -0.13 -2.60
C ALA A 46 11.28 -0.07 -1.76
N ALA A 47 11.32 -0.71 -0.59
CA ALA A 47 12.43 -0.65 0.34
C ALA A 47 13.80 -1.01 -0.27
N HIS A 48 13.85 -1.98 -1.19
CA HIS A 48 15.08 -2.37 -1.89
C HIS A 48 15.72 -1.25 -2.72
N LEU A 49 14.94 -0.25 -3.16
CA LEU A 49 15.44 0.91 -3.91
C LEU A 49 16.23 1.87 -3.03
N PHE A 50 16.03 1.78 -1.73
CA PHE A 50 16.67 2.62 -0.72
C PHE A 50 17.73 1.87 0.11
N GLY A 51 18.09 0.65 -0.29
CA GLY A 51 19.07 -0.17 0.43
C GLY A 51 18.49 -1.05 1.54
N GLY A 52 17.15 -1.13 1.62
CA GLY A 52 16.41 -1.92 2.60
C GLY A 52 15.52 -1.09 3.51
N GLU A 53 14.78 -1.76 4.38
CA GLU A 53 13.81 -1.13 5.29
C GLU A 53 14.50 -0.23 6.32
N GLU A 54 15.62 -0.65 6.87
CA GLU A 54 16.40 0.12 7.85
C GLU A 54 16.89 1.44 7.27
N PHE A 55 17.47 1.40 6.08
CA PHE A 55 17.96 2.60 5.39
C PHE A 55 16.82 3.53 5.00
N LEU A 56 15.70 2.99 4.51
CA LEU A 56 14.53 3.78 4.16
C LEU A 56 13.97 4.51 5.39
N LEU A 57 13.84 3.78 6.52
CA LEU A 57 13.35 4.35 7.78
C LEU A 57 14.28 5.46 8.29
N ALA A 58 15.58 5.19 8.30
CA ALA A 58 16.59 6.14 8.75
C ALA A 58 16.61 7.40 7.86
N ASP A 59 16.57 7.24 6.54
CA ASP A 59 16.54 8.37 5.59
C ASP A 59 15.28 9.23 5.78
N CYS A 60 14.11 8.59 5.96
CA CYS A 60 12.85 9.28 6.20
C CYS A 60 12.91 10.13 7.48
N LEU A 61 13.34 9.53 8.60
CA LEU A 61 13.43 10.22 9.89
C LEU A 61 14.45 11.35 9.87
N ALA A 62 15.65 11.12 9.31
CA ALA A 62 16.69 12.13 9.20
C ALA A 62 16.26 13.33 8.32
N HIS A 63 15.44 13.10 7.31
CA HIS A 63 14.89 14.18 6.49
C HIS A 63 13.86 15.01 7.25
N LEU A 64 12.97 14.40 8.01
CA LEU A 64 12.00 15.11 8.83
C LEU A 64 12.69 15.92 9.92
N GLU A 65 13.69 15.36 10.58
CA GLU A 65 14.48 16.03 11.61
C GLU A 65 15.19 17.27 11.07
N ARG A 66 15.82 17.17 9.88
CA ARG A 66 16.44 18.33 9.21
C ARG A 66 15.47 19.46 8.88
N GLN A 67 14.19 19.16 8.76
CA GLN A 67 13.12 20.14 8.57
C GLN A 67 12.51 20.63 9.89
N GLY A 68 13.05 20.20 11.04
CA GLY A 68 12.60 20.58 12.36
C GLY A 68 11.44 19.75 12.92
N PHE A 69 11.09 18.61 12.28
CA PHE A 69 10.04 17.73 12.77
C PHE A 69 10.63 16.58 13.57
N HIS A 70 10.19 16.47 14.83
CA HIS A 70 10.44 15.26 15.59
C HIS A 70 9.38 14.20 15.24
N ALA A 71 9.80 13.16 14.57
CA ALA A 71 8.93 12.09 14.10
C ALA A 71 9.35 10.74 14.71
N ILE A 72 8.37 9.91 15.01
CA ILE A 72 8.54 8.50 15.37
C ILE A 72 7.93 7.64 14.30
N ALA A 73 8.58 6.54 13.94
CA ALA A 73 8.11 5.65 12.90
C ALA A 73 8.49 4.20 13.17
N ALA A 74 7.71 3.28 12.61
CA ALA A 74 8.00 1.85 12.62
C ALA A 74 7.56 1.21 11.30
N ILE A 75 8.12 0.06 10.97
CA ILE A 75 7.78 -0.77 9.82
C ILE A 75 7.25 -2.10 10.32
N ALA A 76 6.09 -2.51 9.84
CA ALA A 76 5.42 -3.76 10.21
C ALA A 76 4.57 -4.30 9.06
N GLY A 77 3.99 -5.48 9.22
CA GLY A 77 3.15 -6.12 8.22
C GLY A 77 1.83 -5.38 7.95
N THR A 78 1.29 -4.65 8.94
CA THR A 78 0.10 -3.80 8.78
C THR A 78 0.34 -2.37 9.23
N ALA A 79 -0.47 -1.44 8.69
CA ALA A 79 -0.40 -0.04 9.10
C ALA A 79 -0.73 0.17 10.57
N GLU A 80 -1.67 -0.61 11.10
CA GLU A 80 -2.10 -0.59 12.50
C GLU A 80 -1.00 -1.06 13.43
N THR A 81 -0.30 -2.16 13.09
CA THR A 81 0.87 -2.63 13.85
C THR A 81 1.98 -1.59 13.86
N ALA A 82 2.32 -1.04 12.69
CA ALA A 82 3.35 -0.01 12.58
C ALA A 82 3.02 1.23 13.42
N ALA A 83 1.77 1.71 13.38
CA ALA A 83 1.31 2.85 14.18
C ALA A 83 1.36 2.58 15.68
N ALA A 84 1.00 1.36 16.12
CA ALA A 84 1.07 0.95 17.51
C ALA A 84 2.51 0.90 18.02
N LEU A 85 3.41 0.27 17.26
CA LEU A 85 4.82 0.16 17.61
C LEU A 85 5.50 1.53 17.66
N ALA A 86 5.21 2.39 16.69
CA ALA A 86 5.77 3.75 16.70
C ALA A 86 5.46 4.51 18.00
N ARG A 87 4.26 4.32 18.58
CA ARG A 87 3.78 5.06 19.77
C ARG A 87 4.10 4.38 21.09
N PHE A 88 4.15 3.06 21.14
CA PHE A 88 4.16 2.29 22.38
C PHE A 88 5.36 1.34 22.53
N SER A 89 6.28 1.32 21.57
CA SER A 89 7.41 0.38 21.56
C SER A 89 8.69 1.03 21.03
N ASP A 90 9.83 0.46 21.45
CA ASP A 90 11.13 0.78 20.89
C ASP A 90 11.46 -0.04 19.63
N ILE A 91 10.64 -1.05 19.32
CA ILE A 91 10.79 -1.87 18.11
C ILE A 91 10.43 -1.00 16.90
N LYS A 92 11.36 -0.86 15.96
CA LYS A 92 11.18 -0.02 14.79
C LYS A 92 10.90 -0.80 13.51
N ILE A 93 11.33 -2.04 13.43
CA ILE A 93 11.15 -2.92 12.26
C ILE A 93 10.73 -4.30 12.75
N VAL A 94 9.68 -4.83 12.18
CA VAL A 94 9.12 -6.14 12.51
C VAL A 94 9.42 -7.12 11.38
N ALA A 95 9.87 -8.31 11.75
CA ALA A 95 10.06 -9.40 10.80
C ALA A 95 8.71 -9.82 10.17
N PRO A 96 8.70 -10.30 8.92
CA PRO A 96 7.47 -10.76 8.27
C PRO A 96 6.73 -11.81 9.12
N ASN A 97 5.41 -11.62 9.27
CA ASN A 97 4.49 -12.49 10.03
C ASN A 97 4.72 -12.52 11.56
N ASP A 98 5.50 -11.59 12.14
CA ASP A 98 5.74 -11.50 13.57
C ASP A 98 4.87 -10.44 14.28
N ASP A 99 3.98 -9.79 13.55
CA ASP A 99 3.11 -8.72 14.05
C ASP A 99 2.37 -9.12 15.35
N ALA A 100 1.78 -10.32 15.40
CA ALA A 100 1.01 -10.78 16.54
C ALA A 100 1.84 -10.91 17.83
N ASN A 101 3.12 -11.30 17.72
CA ASN A 101 4.00 -11.47 18.85
C ASN A 101 4.47 -10.12 19.39
N VAL A 102 4.91 -9.22 18.50
CA VAL A 102 5.46 -7.92 18.91
C VAL A 102 4.41 -6.98 19.52
N VAL A 103 3.12 -7.14 19.19
CA VAL A 103 2.06 -6.34 19.79
C VAL A 103 1.45 -6.96 21.04
N HIS A 104 1.76 -8.21 21.39
CA HIS A 104 1.13 -8.96 22.47
C HIS A 104 1.08 -8.20 23.78
N ASP A 105 2.21 -7.63 24.20
CA ASP A 105 2.37 -6.95 25.48
C ASP A 105 2.02 -5.46 25.43
N LEU A 106 1.67 -4.93 24.26
CA LEU A 106 1.29 -3.52 24.12
C LEU A 106 -0.02 -3.23 24.85
N PRO A 107 -0.18 -2.02 25.41
CA PRO A 107 -1.40 -1.62 26.10
C PRO A 107 -2.58 -1.57 25.11
N ILE A 108 -3.79 -1.80 25.62
CA ILE A 108 -5.04 -1.74 24.84
C ILE A 108 -5.20 -0.39 24.10
N ALA A 109 -4.66 0.69 24.65
CA ALA A 109 -4.66 2.01 24.01
C ALA A 109 -4.02 1.99 22.60
N ALA A 110 -3.13 1.04 22.31
CA ALA A 110 -2.52 0.84 21.00
C ALA A 110 -3.53 0.46 19.90
N LEU A 111 -4.72 -0.03 20.25
CA LEU A 111 -5.81 -0.31 19.30
C LEU A 111 -6.45 0.97 18.72
N GLY A 112 -6.13 2.15 19.26
CA GLY A 112 -6.73 3.41 18.79
C GLY A 112 -8.24 3.51 19.07
N ILE A 113 -8.71 2.86 20.13
CA ILE A 113 -10.10 2.91 20.61
C ILE A 113 -10.34 4.10 21.53
N SER A 114 -11.59 4.40 21.81
CA SER A 114 -11.96 5.52 22.67
C SER A 114 -11.50 5.33 24.12
N GLN A 115 -11.28 6.44 24.84
CA GLN A 115 -10.90 6.41 26.27
C GLN A 115 -11.94 5.68 27.12
N SER A 116 -13.22 5.79 26.79
CA SER A 116 -14.31 5.08 27.47
C SER A 116 -14.22 3.56 27.32
N GLU A 117 -13.86 3.08 26.12
CA GLU A 117 -13.63 1.66 25.85
C GLU A 117 -12.38 1.14 26.57
N ILE A 118 -11.30 1.92 26.59
CA ILE A 118 -10.07 1.58 27.34
C ILE A 118 -10.40 1.38 28.83
N ILE A 119 -11.15 2.31 29.44
CA ILE A 119 -11.55 2.23 30.84
C ILE A 119 -12.46 1.02 31.08
N ALA A 120 -13.41 0.74 30.17
CA ALA A 120 -14.31 -0.39 30.29
C ALA A 120 -13.58 -1.73 30.22
N LEU A 121 -12.61 -1.87 29.29
CA LEU A 121 -11.77 -3.05 29.19
C LEU A 121 -10.84 -3.23 30.39
N ALA A 122 -10.24 -2.13 30.88
CA ALA A 122 -9.38 -2.15 32.07
C ALA A 122 -10.15 -2.62 33.34
N ARG A 123 -11.41 -2.23 33.48
CA ARG A 123 -12.30 -2.72 34.59
C ARG A 123 -12.58 -4.21 34.53
N LEU A 124 -12.45 -4.83 33.34
CA LEU A 124 -12.53 -6.28 33.14
C LEU A 124 -11.19 -6.98 33.33
N GLY A 125 -10.14 -6.25 33.74
CA GLY A 125 -8.79 -6.78 33.91
C GLY A 125 -8.03 -6.96 32.60
N LEU A 126 -8.57 -6.46 31.47
CA LEU A 126 -7.90 -6.53 30.16
C LEU A 126 -7.06 -5.27 30.00
N LYS A 127 -5.73 -5.42 30.01
CA LYS A 127 -4.78 -4.30 29.97
C LYS A 127 -3.90 -4.32 28.73
N SER A 128 -3.62 -5.51 28.21
CA SER A 128 -2.78 -5.69 27.00
C SER A 128 -3.58 -6.23 25.83
N ILE A 129 -3.01 -6.13 24.64
CA ILE A 129 -3.55 -6.75 23.41
C ILE A 129 -3.62 -8.27 23.57
N GLY A 130 -2.64 -8.89 24.21
CA GLY A 130 -2.60 -10.33 24.52
C GLY A 130 -3.73 -10.75 25.43
N ASP A 131 -4.04 -9.96 26.50
CA ASP A 131 -5.18 -10.22 27.37
C ASP A 131 -6.48 -10.26 26.56
N LEU A 132 -6.68 -9.27 25.69
CA LEU A 132 -7.86 -9.17 24.85
C LEU A 132 -7.94 -10.33 23.84
N ALA A 133 -6.82 -10.68 23.22
CA ALA A 133 -6.74 -11.73 22.22
C ALA A 133 -7.03 -13.13 22.79
N SER A 134 -6.76 -13.33 24.09
CA SER A 134 -7.01 -14.60 24.78
C SER A 134 -8.49 -14.84 25.14
N ARG A 135 -9.36 -13.81 24.99
CA ARG A 135 -10.77 -13.91 25.39
C ARG A 135 -11.67 -14.43 24.25
N PRO A 136 -12.75 -15.11 24.59
CA PRO A 136 -13.74 -15.52 23.60
C PRO A 136 -14.31 -14.31 22.84
N ARG A 137 -14.37 -14.44 21.51
CA ARG A 137 -14.73 -13.32 20.62
C ARG A 137 -16.20 -12.89 20.75
N ALA A 138 -17.12 -13.85 20.92
CA ALA A 138 -18.55 -13.58 20.93
C ALA A 138 -18.99 -12.61 22.07
N PRO A 139 -18.57 -12.79 23.34
CA PRO A 139 -18.87 -11.83 24.42
C PRO A 139 -18.25 -10.45 24.18
N LEU A 140 -17.04 -10.39 23.59
CA LEU A 140 -16.40 -9.11 23.26
C LEU A 140 -17.18 -8.36 22.18
N ALA A 141 -17.57 -9.06 21.09
CA ALA A 141 -18.38 -8.48 20.03
C ALA A 141 -19.74 -7.98 20.53
N ALA A 142 -20.41 -8.76 21.39
CA ALA A 142 -21.70 -8.39 21.95
C ALA A 142 -21.64 -7.12 22.82
N ARG A 143 -20.53 -6.92 23.54
CA ARG A 143 -20.39 -5.79 24.48
C ARG A 143 -19.73 -4.55 23.87
N PHE A 144 -18.74 -4.73 23.01
CA PHE A 144 -17.89 -3.65 22.46
C PHE A 144 -18.06 -3.46 20.94
N GLY A 145 -18.86 -4.31 20.30
CA GLY A 145 -19.06 -4.27 18.85
C GLY A 145 -18.02 -5.06 18.05
N ALA A 146 -18.33 -5.29 16.78
CA ALA A 146 -17.45 -6.02 15.87
C ALA A 146 -16.19 -5.20 15.47
N ASP A 147 -16.26 -3.88 15.58
CA ASP A 147 -15.15 -2.98 15.22
C ASP A 147 -13.92 -3.23 16.10
N LEU A 148 -14.11 -3.46 17.40
CA LEU A 148 -13.01 -3.83 18.31
C LEU A 148 -12.28 -5.08 17.84
N LEU A 149 -13.00 -6.10 17.40
CA LEU A 149 -12.39 -7.35 16.92
C LEU A 149 -11.68 -7.14 15.59
N THR A 150 -12.23 -6.32 14.70
CA THR A 150 -11.58 -5.96 13.44
C THR A 150 -10.25 -5.24 13.67
N ARG A 151 -10.23 -4.28 14.60
CA ARG A 151 -9.00 -3.59 15.02
C ARG A 151 -7.98 -4.54 15.64
N LEU A 152 -8.45 -5.47 16.48
CA LEU A 152 -7.61 -6.49 17.08
C LEU A 152 -6.98 -7.41 16.01
N ASP A 153 -7.74 -7.81 15.00
CA ASP A 153 -7.23 -8.64 13.91
C ASP A 153 -6.23 -7.89 13.04
N ASN A 154 -6.51 -6.62 12.73
CA ASN A 154 -5.61 -5.77 11.95
C ASN A 154 -4.27 -5.56 12.65
N ILE A 155 -4.29 -5.17 13.94
CA ILE A 155 -3.05 -4.90 14.68
C ILE A 155 -2.21 -6.17 14.92
N ARG A 156 -2.83 -7.34 14.87
CA ARG A 156 -2.15 -8.64 14.97
C ARG A 156 -1.68 -9.19 13.63
N GLY A 157 -1.90 -8.46 12.53
CA GLY A 157 -1.55 -8.92 11.18
C GLY A 157 -2.42 -10.07 10.63
N LEU A 158 -3.53 -10.41 11.31
CA LEU A 158 -4.44 -11.48 10.85
C LEU A 158 -5.29 -11.05 9.67
N THR A 159 -5.56 -9.76 9.57
CA THR A 159 -6.20 -9.10 8.42
C THR A 159 -5.36 -7.90 8.03
N ASN A 160 -5.36 -7.57 6.75
CA ASN A 160 -4.62 -6.41 6.25
C ASN A 160 -5.60 -5.46 5.55
N THR A 161 -5.80 -4.31 6.14
CA THR A 161 -6.55 -3.22 5.49
C THR A 161 -5.59 -2.45 4.61
N SER A 162 -5.81 -2.50 3.30
CA SER A 162 -4.99 -1.74 2.34
C SER A 162 -5.01 -0.25 2.68
N ILE A 163 -3.84 0.36 2.73
CA ILE A 163 -3.71 1.81 2.86
C ILE A 163 -4.42 2.47 1.68
N LYS A 164 -5.42 3.31 1.98
CA LYS A 164 -6.10 4.11 0.95
C LYS A 164 -5.17 5.24 0.54
N PRO A 165 -4.63 5.23 -0.68
CA PRO A 165 -3.73 6.29 -1.11
C PRO A 165 -4.49 7.61 -1.13
N ARG A 166 -3.87 8.65 -0.60
CA ARG A 166 -4.39 10.03 -0.55
C ARG A 166 -4.70 10.58 -1.94
N ARG A 167 -3.90 10.19 -2.93
CA ARG A 167 -4.14 10.46 -4.35
C ARG A 167 -4.39 9.14 -5.07
N LEU A 168 -5.36 9.14 -5.94
CA LEU A 168 -5.58 8.00 -6.83
C LEU A 168 -4.32 7.78 -7.66
N ILE A 169 -3.73 6.59 -7.55
CA ILE A 169 -2.60 6.20 -8.39
C ILE A 169 -3.15 6.10 -9.81
N PRO A 170 -2.66 6.90 -10.77
CA PRO A 170 -3.15 6.82 -12.15
C PRO A 170 -2.92 5.40 -12.68
N SER A 171 -3.98 4.75 -13.11
CA SER A 171 -3.84 3.49 -13.83
C SER A 171 -3.47 3.81 -15.28
N PHE A 172 -2.25 3.41 -15.69
CA PHE A 172 -1.86 3.50 -17.09
C PHE A 172 -2.47 2.34 -17.84
N ILE A 173 -3.30 2.64 -18.83
CA ILE A 173 -4.02 1.66 -19.63
C ILE A 173 -3.78 1.97 -21.10
N ALA A 174 -3.36 0.97 -21.86
CA ALA A 174 -3.38 0.97 -23.29
C ALA A 174 -4.34 -0.11 -23.78
N GLU A 175 -5.30 0.26 -24.62
CA GLU A 175 -6.33 -0.66 -25.12
C GLU A 175 -6.35 -0.69 -26.65
N ARG A 176 -6.65 -1.87 -27.20
CA ARG A 176 -6.92 -2.04 -28.62
C ARG A 176 -8.22 -2.84 -28.80
N ARG A 177 -9.12 -2.26 -29.54
CA ARG A 177 -10.38 -2.91 -29.92
C ARG A 177 -10.30 -3.32 -31.37
N PHE A 178 -10.81 -4.49 -31.69
CA PHE A 178 -10.82 -5.04 -33.02
C PHE A 178 -12.25 -5.14 -33.52
N ALA A 179 -12.49 -4.76 -34.77
CA ALA A 179 -13.81 -4.92 -35.41
C ALA A 179 -14.12 -6.41 -35.61
N GLU A 180 -13.10 -7.21 -35.91
CA GLU A 180 -13.18 -8.66 -36.06
C GLU A 180 -12.27 -9.35 -35.05
N PRO A 181 -12.59 -10.58 -34.62
CA PRO A 181 -11.75 -11.33 -33.68
C PRO A 181 -10.39 -11.64 -34.28
N ILE A 182 -9.33 -11.35 -33.53
CA ILE A 182 -7.98 -11.81 -33.89
C ILE A 182 -7.79 -13.25 -33.40
N GLY A 183 -7.41 -14.18 -34.26
CA GLY A 183 -7.21 -15.59 -33.94
C GLY A 183 -5.78 -16.07 -34.16
N HIS A 184 -4.95 -15.29 -34.91
CA HIS A 184 -3.57 -15.67 -35.20
C HIS A 184 -2.62 -15.19 -34.09
N GLU A 185 -1.72 -16.06 -33.70
CA GLU A 185 -0.73 -15.81 -32.64
C GLU A 185 0.15 -14.60 -32.97
N ASP A 186 0.53 -14.45 -34.24
CA ASP A 186 1.36 -13.32 -34.70
C ASP A 186 0.65 -11.96 -34.55
N ASP A 187 -0.66 -11.91 -34.76
CA ASP A 187 -1.44 -10.67 -34.62
C ASP A 187 -1.61 -10.30 -33.13
N ILE A 188 -1.76 -11.31 -32.28
CA ILE A 188 -1.77 -11.14 -30.82
C ILE A 188 -0.43 -10.60 -30.37
N HIS A 189 0.68 -11.18 -30.85
CA HIS A 189 2.06 -10.75 -30.51
C HIS A 189 2.31 -9.30 -30.94
N ARG A 190 1.98 -8.93 -32.18
CA ARG A 190 2.08 -7.56 -32.69
C ARG A 190 1.26 -6.58 -31.86
N THR A 191 0.05 -6.99 -31.46
CA THR A 191 -0.83 -6.18 -30.63
C THR A 191 -0.21 -5.94 -29.25
N ILE A 192 0.32 -6.96 -28.59
CA ILE A 192 1.01 -6.83 -27.30
C ILE A 192 2.21 -5.89 -27.40
N LEU A 193 3.03 -6.02 -28.45
CA LEU A 193 4.17 -5.13 -28.68
C LEU A 193 3.73 -3.67 -28.86
N THR A 194 2.67 -3.45 -29.63
CA THR A 194 2.12 -2.09 -29.87
C THR A 194 1.59 -1.49 -28.55
N LEU A 195 0.77 -2.22 -27.81
CA LEU A 195 0.23 -1.77 -26.52
C LEU A 195 1.34 -1.51 -25.49
N SER A 196 2.39 -2.35 -25.51
CA SER A 196 3.55 -2.15 -24.63
C SER A 196 4.31 -0.87 -24.96
N ALA A 197 4.46 -0.56 -26.26
CA ALA A 197 5.09 0.69 -26.70
C ALA A 197 4.24 1.91 -26.35
N ASP A 198 2.93 1.83 -26.50
CA ASP A 198 2.00 2.90 -26.16
C ASP A 198 2.01 3.17 -24.64
N LEU A 199 1.99 2.11 -23.83
CA LEU A 199 2.07 2.19 -22.39
C LEU A 199 3.41 2.77 -21.92
N ALA A 200 4.52 2.37 -22.54
CA ALA A 200 5.85 2.91 -22.27
C ALA A 200 5.90 4.43 -22.52
N ARG A 201 5.34 4.89 -23.64
CA ARG A 201 5.25 6.33 -23.96
C ARG A 201 4.42 7.11 -22.94
N LEU A 202 3.31 6.54 -22.47
CA LEU A 202 2.47 7.14 -21.42
C LEU A 202 3.24 7.27 -20.10
N LEU A 203 3.97 6.23 -19.70
CA LEU A 203 4.80 6.23 -18.49
C LEU A 203 5.94 7.24 -18.59
N GLU A 204 6.65 7.27 -19.74
CA GLU A 204 7.75 8.22 -19.99
C GLU A 204 7.28 9.67 -19.95
N LYS A 205 6.11 9.98 -20.55
CA LYS A 205 5.52 11.33 -20.56
C LYS A 205 5.24 11.85 -19.14
N GLN A 206 4.98 10.94 -18.19
CA GLN A 206 4.73 11.30 -16.80
C GLN A 206 5.94 11.06 -15.89
N GLY A 207 7.11 10.71 -16.45
CA GLY A 207 8.33 10.46 -15.67
C GLY A 207 8.22 9.25 -14.74
N GLN A 208 7.39 8.27 -15.10
CA GLN A 208 7.10 7.10 -14.24
C GLN A 208 7.66 5.81 -14.85
N GLY A 209 7.94 4.84 -13.98
CA GLY A 209 8.26 3.47 -14.36
C GLY A 209 7.10 2.52 -14.07
N GLY A 210 7.08 1.35 -14.72
CA GLY A 210 6.10 0.30 -14.48
C GLY A 210 6.69 -0.84 -13.65
N ARG A 211 5.97 -1.28 -12.64
CA ARG A 211 6.37 -2.39 -11.76
C ARG A 211 5.58 -3.65 -12.01
N ARG A 212 4.28 -3.51 -12.20
CA ARG A 212 3.38 -4.60 -12.47
C ARG A 212 2.62 -4.34 -13.76
N PHE A 213 2.67 -5.28 -14.66
CA PHE A 213 1.94 -5.25 -15.92
C PHE A 213 0.88 -6.35 -15.91
N GLU A 214 -0.34 -5.98 -16.27
CA GLU A 214 -1.46 -6.90 -16.41
C GLU A 214 -1.95 -6.83 -17.86
N LEU A 215 -1.97 -7.97 -18.53
CA LEU A 215 -2.52 -8.10 -19.87
C LEU A 215 -3.85 -8.82 -19.77
N ALA A 216 -4.91 -8.17 -20.24
CA ALA A 216 -6.25 -8.73 -20.27
C ALA A 216 -6.69 -8.97 -21.70
N PHE A 217 -7.23 -10.15 -21.96
CA PHE A 217 -7.85 -10.54 -23.22
C PHE A 217 -9.36 -10.67 -23.00
N PHE A 218 -10.13 -9.97 -23.80
CA PHE A 218 -11.59 -10.00 -23.76
C PHE A 218 -12.09 -10.73 -25.01
N ARG A 219 -12.84 -11.79 -24.79
CA ARG A 219 -13.49 -12.54 -25.88
C ARG A 219 -14.90 -11.99 -26.12
N ALA A 220 -15.45 -12.25 -27.31
CA ALA A 220 -16.80 -11.81 -27.65
C ALA A 220 -17.91 -12.51 -26.85
N ASP A 221 -17.61 -13.67 -26.26
CA ASP A 221 -18.51 -14.39 -25.35
C ASP A 221 -18.51 -13.85 -23.90
N GLY A 222 -17.84 -12.72 -23.64
CA GLY A 222 -17.75 -12.09 -22.32
C GLY A 222 -16.69 -12.71 -21.40
N VAL A 223 -15.98 -13.73 -21.84
CA VAL A 223 -14.92 -14.36 -21.03
C VAL A 223 -13.68 -13.47 -21.04
N MET A 224 -13.20 -13.09 -19.86
CA MET A 224 -11.94 -12.38 -19.68
C MET A 224 -10.84 -13.35 -19.25
N ARG A 225 -9.68 -13.27 -19.90
CA ARG A 225 -8.46 -13.97 -19.48
C ARG A 225 -7.41 -12.93 -19.07
N LEU A 226 -6.84 -13.10 -17.88
CA LEU A 226 -5.87 -12.20 -17.31
C LEU A 226 -4.51 -12.89 -17.22
N ALA A 227 -3.49 -12.29 -17.83
CA ALA A 227 -2.10 -12.69 -17.65
C ALA A 227 -1.39 -11.60 -16.83
N ARG A 228 -0.84 -11.97 -15.68
CA ARG A 228 -0.11 -11.05 -14.79
C ARG A 228 1.38 -11.31 -14.88
N ARG A 229 2.18 -10.23 -15.01
CA ARG A 229 3.63 -10.29 -14.84
C ARG A 229 4.12 -9.14 -14.00
N ILE A 230 5.04 -9.46 -13.09
CA ILE A 230 5.80 -8.47 -12.31
C ILE A 230 7.12 -8.29 -13.05
N CYS A 231 7.34 -7.11 -13.61
CA CYS A 231 8.62 -6.74 -14.24
C CYS A 231 8.99 -5.35 -13.71
N ALA A 232 10.23 -5.18 -13.25
CA ALA A 232 10.76 -3.86 -12.95
C ALA A 232 11.23 -3.20 -14.25
N PHE A 233 10.63 -2.08 -14.62
CA PHE A 233 11.03 -1.27 -15.76
C PHE A 233 11.69 0.00 -15.24
N THR A 234 12.99 0.16 -15.48
CA THR A 234 13.73 1.38 -15.19
C THR A 234 14.00 2.15 -16.49
N ARG A 235 14.07 3.49 -16.41
CA ARG A 235 14.28 4.46 -17.50
C ARG A 235 15.45 4.14 -18.44
N ARG A 236 16.38 3.25 -18.08
CA ARG A 236 17.59 2.94 -18.86
C ARG A 236 17.55 1.64 -19.65
N ARG A 237 16.51 0.80 -19.52
CA ARG A 237 16.42 -0.43 -20.31
C ARG A 237 15.18 -0.40 -21.20
N ARG A 238 15.40 -0.37 -22.52
CA ARG A 238 14.34 -0.56 -23.52
C ARG A 238 13.56 -1.84 -23.20
N PHE A 239 12.24 -1.76 -23.29
CA PHE A 239 11.35 -2.89 -23.16
C PHE A 239 11.77 -3.98 -24.14
N ARG A 240 12.49 -5.00 -23.68
CA ARG A 240 12.57 -6.26 -24.42
C ARG A 240 11.32 -7.03 -24.06
N ALA A 241 10.40 -7.14 -25.01
CA ALA A 241 9.23 -7.97 -24.90
C ALA A 241 9.68 -9.35 -24.40
N CYS A 242 9.15 -9.75 -23.25
CA CYS A 242 9.48 -11.04 -22.68
C CYS A 242 8.82 -12.11 -23.54
N SER A 243 9.62 -12.80 -24.35
CA SER A 243 9.22 -13.81 -25.34
C SER A 243 8.61 -15.10 -24.76
N LYS A 244 8.26 -15.12 -23.46
CA LYS A 244 7.64 -16.26 -22.79
C LYS A 244 6.36 -15.84 -22.07
N VAL A 245 5.36 -15.37 -22.79
CA VAL A 245 3.98 -15.34 -22.34
C VAL A 245 3.39 -16.72 -22.68
N GLY A 246 3.19 -17.57 -21.69
CA GLY A 246 2.45 -18.84 -21.91
C GLY A 246 1.02 -18.49 -22.29
N TYR A 247 0.64 -18.78 -23.53
CA TYR A 247 -0.72 -18.60 -24.03
C TYR A 247 -1.60 -19.75 -23.52
N PRO A 248 -2.83 -19.47 -23.08
CA PRO A 248 -3.78 -20.56 -22.85
C PRO A 248 -4.11 -21.22 -24.21
N PRO A 249 -4.10 -22.57 -24.28
CA PRO A 249 -4.40 -23.28 -25.52
C PRO A 249 -5.89 -23.15 -25.86
N THR A 250 -6.28 -22.52 -26.89
CA THR A 250 -7.59 -22.34 -27.50
C THR A 250 -8.12 -20.92 -27.52
N PHE A 251 -7.78 -20.19 -28.56
CA PHE A 251 -8.55 -19.06 -29.03
C PHE A 251 -9.58 -19.53 -30.09
N GLY A 252 -10.81 -19.71 -29.68
CA GLY A 252 -11.92 -19.89 -30.62
C GLY A 252 -12.38 -18.53 -31.17
N SER A 253 -12.83 -18.55 -32.41
CA SER A 253 -13.25 -17.40 -33.23
C SER A 253 -14.41 -16.61 -32.65
N ARG A 254 -14.16 -15.56 -31.88
CA ARG A 254 -15.16 -14.52 -31.54
C ARG A 254 -14.45 -13.25 -31.01
N ARG A 255 -15.00 -12.06 -31.29
CA ARG A 255 -14.43 -10.72 -31.04
C ARG A 255 -13.56 -10.61 -29.79
N ALA A 256 -12.33 -10.10 -29.92
CA ALA A 256 -11.40 -9.94 -28.82
C ALA A 256 -11.07 -8.46 -28.58
N MET A 257 -10.97 -8.07 -27.32
CA MET A 257 -10.40 -6.82 -26.88
C MET A 257 -9.18 -7.13 -26.02
N CYS A 258 -8.09 -6.40 -26.24
CA CYS A 258 -6.87 -6.54 -25.46
C CYS A 258 -6.60 -5.24 -24.70
N SER A 259 -6.42 -5.31 -23.37
CA SER A 259 -6.01 -4.17 -22.57
C SER A 259 -4.77 -4.50 -21.75
N LEU A 260 -3.86 -3.53 -21.70
CA LEU A 260 -2.65 -3.60 -20.87
C LEU A 260 -2.74 -2.54 -19.78
N ARG A 261 -2.67 -2.96 -18.52
CA ARG A 261 -2.65 -2.08 -17.35
C ARG A 261 -1.26 -2.11 -16.70
N CYS A 262 -0.83 -0.97 -16.20
CA CYS A 262 0.40 -0.86 -15.44
C CYS A 262 0.13 -0.16 -14.10
N SER A 263 0.72 -0.69 -13.03
CA SER A 263 0.82 0.03 -11.75
C SER A 263 2.11 0.83 -11.76
N PRO A 264 2.04 2.17 -11.64
CA PRO A 264 3.20 3.05 -11.79
C PRO A 264 4.12 3.04 -10.56
N ILE A 265 5.39 3.33 -10.82
CA ILE A 265 6.37 3.75 -9.80
C ILE A 265 6.79 5.17 -10.16
N ARG A 266 6.69 6.09 -9.21
CA ARG A 266 7.28 7.43 -9.37
C ARG A 266 8.74 7.38 -8.95
N TYR A 267 9.62 7.84 -9.82
CA TYR A 267 10.97 8.23 -9.46
C TYR A 267 10.95 9.76 -9.31
N SER A 268 11.15 10.26 -8.09
CA SER A 268 11.51 11.67 -7.87
C SER A 268 13.03 11.77 -7.87
N TRP A 269 13.56 12.77 -8.57
CA TRP A 269 14.96 13.18 -8.58
C TRP A 269 15.24 14.09 -7.38
#